data_8a4b9e21b9e471d341093d89f5e2af8e
#
_entry.id   8a4b9e21b9e471d341093d89f5e2af8e
#
_cell.length_a   1.000
_cell.length_b   1.000
_cell.length_c   1.000
_cell.angle_alpha   90.00
_cell.angle_beta   90.00
_cell.angle_gamma   90.00
#
_symmetry.space_group_name_H-M   'P 1'
#
loop_
_entity.id
_entity.type
_entity.pdbx_description
1 polymer ?
#
loop_
_entity_poly.entity_id
_entity_poly.type
_entity_poly.pdbx_seq_one_letter_code
_entity_poly.pdbx_strand_id
1 'polypeptide(L)'
;MKILVGQNHLNSIGGSETYTYTLIKGLIKKGHTVELLVGDQSALGIMSKKIKEDFDVDPNVLTGGYDACFLSHKSSVSRYVSGKQNLKNVFQIIHGTTPEQEQPVKKSGMRYIAVSREIQNYLRSRYDLDSEYVTNFIDLERFTYKPSNPELKKIFSLSQDKSFNGTLSEIAKKIGVEFGYNDKNINPVFDIQDKIQQADLVVSLGRGCYEAMACGKNVVVSDRRGYIGGISDGYLTDENYLSYHQNNCSGRTKKIRTTRDFLIQEFNKYDPSMGVKLRAVAEKYLDMDKNCDKLISLIDN
;
A
#
# COMPACT_ATOMS: atom_id res chain seq x y z
N MET A 1 22.92 -0.24 10.93
CA MET A 1 23.17 -0.94 9.66
C MET A 1 23.02 0.03 8.51
N LYS A 2 23.67 -0.26 7.40
CA LYS A 2 23.50 0.46 6.14
C LYS A 2 22.59 -0.34 5.20
N ILE A 3 21.47 0.23 4.83
CA ILE A 3 20.41 -0.48 4.10
C ILE A 3 20.13 0.21 2.76
N LEU A 4 20.08 -0.56 1.68
CA LEU A 4 19.63 -0.08 0.39
C LEU A 4 18.14 -0.34 0.22
N VAL A 5 17.37 0.71 -0.05
CA VAL A 5 15.98 0.61 -0.48
C VAL A 5 15.90 0.86 -1.98
N GLY A 6 15.19 0.01 -2.72
CA GLY A 6 15.06 0.12 -4.17
C GLY A 6 13.62 0.20 -4.65
N GLN A 7 13.37 1.08 -5.64
CA GLN A 7 12.08 1.26 -6.27
C GLN A 7 12.27 1.54 -7.77
N ASN A 8 11.28 1.18 -8.62
CA ASN A 8 11.39 1.44 -10.05
C ASN A 8 11.27 2.92 -10.38
N HIS A 9 10.24 3.58 -9.87
CA HIS A 9 9.93 4.98 -10.16
C HIS A 9 9.39 5.69 -8.92
N LEU A 10 9.67 6.98 -8.82
CA LEU A 10 9.26 7.86 -7.71
C LEU A 10 8.75 9.21 -8.25
N ASN A 11 8.19 9.21 -9.46
CA ASN A 11 7.67 10.39 -10.15
C ASN A 11 6.22 10.74 -9.77
N SER A 12 5.51 9.82 -9.12
CA SER A 12 4.10 9.96 -8.75
C SER A 12 3.85 9.58 -7.29
N ILE A 13 2.58 9.66 -6.86
CA ILE A 13 2.12 9.21 -5.55
C ILE A 13 1.21 8.00 -5.77
N GLY A 14 1.73 6.82 -5.53
CA GLY A 14 1.02 5.55 -5.63
C GLY A 14 1.28 4.66 -4.41
N GLY A 15 0.68 3.47 -4.38
CA GLY A 15 0.79 2.56 -3.23
C GLY A 15 2.22 2.08 -2.97
N SER A 16 2.97 1.72 -4.01
CA SER A 16 4.35 1.26 -3.90
C SER A 16 5.32 2.39 -3.55
N GLU A 17 5.09 3.60 -4.08
CA GLU A 17 5.90 4.78 -3.78
C GLU A 17 5.70 5.24 -2.34
N THR A 18 4.46 5.25 -1.86
CA THR A 18 4.17 5.58 -0.45
C THR A 18 4.63 4.47 0.51
N TYR A 19 4.64 3.21 0.07
CA TYR A 19 5.28 2.12 0.81
C TYR A 19 6.78 2.37 0.96
N THR A 20 7.47 2.71 -0.12
CA THR A 20 8.90 3.00 -0.12
C THR A 20 9.24 4.17 0.81
N TYR A 21 8.46 5.26 0.74
CA TYR A 21 8.59 6.38 1.67
C TYR A 21 8.43 5.95 3.13
N THR A 22 7.39 5.17 3.44
CA THR A 22 7.11 4.67 4.79
C THR A 22 8.21 3.73 5.29
N LEU A 23 8.76 2.87 4.41
CA LEU A 23 9.88 1.99 4.72
C LEU A 23 11.14 2.79 5.07
N ILE A 24 11.50 3.78 4.25
CA ILE A 24 12.66 4.66 4.50
C ILE A 24 12.49 5.37 5.85
N LYS A 25 11.32 5.97 6.11
CA LYS A 25 11.01 6.61 7.39
C LYS A 25 11.22 5.66 8.57
N GLY A 26 10.65 4.46 8.48
CA GLY A 26 10.73 3.46 9.55
C GLY A 26 12.17 3.00 9.83
N LEU A 27 12.96 2.76 8.78
CA LEU A 27 14.36 2.35 8.92
C LEU A 27 15.22 3.46 9.54
N ILE A 28 15.06 4.72 9.09
CA ILE A 28 15.79 5.87 9.65
C ILE A 28 15.40 6.10 11.12
N LYS A 29 14.11 6.03 11.45
CA LYS A 29 13.60 6.14 12.83
C LYS A 29 14.24 5.11 13.76
N LYS A 30 14.62 3.94 13.24
CA LYS A 30 15.32 2.87 13.97
C LYS A 30 16.85 3.01 13.97
N GLY A 31 17.39 4.13 13.51
CA GLY A 31 18.82 4.43 13.53
C GLY A 31 19.63 3.77 12.42
N HIS A 32 19.00 3.35 11.32
CA HIS A 32 19.72 2.82 10.17
C HIS A 32 20.05 3.92 9.15
N THR A 33 21.20 3.79 8.49
CA THR A 33 21.54 4.61 7.32
C THR A 33 20.87 4.02 6.09
N VAL A 34 20.15 4.83 5.33
CA VAL A 34 19.42 4.39 4.15
C VAL A 34 19.94 5.07 2.90
N GLU A 35 20.21 4.30 1.85
CA GLU A 35 20.40 4.79 0.49
C GLU A 35 19.27 4.32 -0.43
N LEU A 36 18.98 5.10 -1.48
CA LEU A 36 17.83 4.89 -2.36
C LEU A 36 18.29 4.62 -3.80
N LEU A 37 17.94 3.45 -4.31
CA LEU A 37 18.11 3.07 -5.71
C LEU A 37 16.78 3.26 -6.46
N VAL A 38 16.76 4.08 -7.51
CA VAL A 38 15.66 4.21 -8.44
C VAL A 38 16.00 3.50 -9.74
N GLY A 39 15.22 2.48 -10.10
CA GLY A 39 15.47 1.62 -11.25
C GLY A 39 15.44 2.37 -12.58
N ASP A 40 14.44 3.24 -12.76
CA ASP A 40 14.32 4.14 -13.89
C ASP A 40 14.77 5.55 -13.48
N GLN A 41 15.94 5.95 -13.95
CA GLN A 41 16.51 7.27 -13.62
C GLN A 41 15.71 8.44 -14.18
N SER A 42 14.94 8.23 -15.25
CA SER A 42 14.06 9.25 -15.82
C SER A 42 12.79 9.45 -15.00
N ALA A 43 12.48 8.52 -14.10
CA ALA A 43 11.25 8.49 -13.31
C ALA A 43 11.43 9.07 -11.89
N LEU A 44 12.22 10.13 -11.76
CA LEU A 44 12.30 10.96 -10.56
C LEU A 44 11.21 12.04 -10.59
N GLY A 45 10.65 12.40 -9.43
CA GLY A 45 9.61 13.43 -9.38
C GLY A 45 9.12 13.71 -7.96
N ILE A 46 7.81 13.81 -7.76
CA ILE A 46 7.21 14.27 -6.50
C ILE A 46 7.68 13.44 -5.29
N MET A 47 7.64 12.11 -5.40
CA MET A 47 8.00 11.26 -4.26
C MET A 47 9.50 11.26 -3.98
N SER A 48 10.36 11.31 -5.01
CA SER A 48 11.81 11.38 -4.78
C SER A 48 12.23 12.71 -4.14
N LYS A 49 11.60 13.82 -4.55
CA LYS A 49 11.79 15.13 -3.90
C LYS A 49 11.38 15.10 -2.44
N LYS A 50 10.19 14.53 -2.16
CA LYS A 50 9.69 14.42 -0.80
C LYS A 50 10.59 13.57 0.10
N ILE A 51 11.13 12.45 -0.40
CA ILE A 51 12.11 11.63 0.32
C ILE A 51 13.37 12.42 0.62
N LYS A 52 13.88 13.19 -0.35
CA LYS A 52 15.06 14.04 -0.14
C LYS A 52 14.80 15.13 0.89
N GLU A 53 13.66 15.82 0.80
CA GLU A 53 13.27 16.89 1.73
C GLU A 53 13.13 16.40 3.17
N ASP A 54 12.48 15.25 3.37
CA ASP A 54 12.14 14.77 4.72
C ASP A 54 13.26 13.98 5.38
N PHE A 55 14.13 13.31 4.59
CA PHE A 55 15.11 12.33 5.12
C PHE A 55 16.55 12.60 4.69
N ASP A 56 16.81 13.58 3.85
CA ASP A 56 18.11 13.85 3.24
C ASP A 56 18.70 12.65 2.47
N VAL A 57 17.82 11.83 1.85
CA VAL A 57 18.19 10.66 1.05
C VAL A 57 18.13 11.02 -0.43
N ASP A 58 19.29 11.14 -1.07
CA ASP A 58 19.41 11.41 -2.50
C ASP A 58 19.20 10.14 -3.33
N PRO A 59 18.28 10.14 -4.32
CA PRO A 59 18.12 9.00 -5.19
C PRO A 59 19.38 8.75 -6.03
N ASN A 60 19.81 7.48 -6.09
CA ASN A 60 20.95 7.01 -6.87
C ASN A 60 22.34 7.55 -6.44
N VAL A 61 22.46 8.19 -5.30
CA VAL A 61 23.74 8.43 -4.65
C VAL A 61 24.07 7.20 -3.81
N LEU A 62 24.92 6.31 -4.35
CA LEU A 62 25.15 4.98 -3.81
C LEU A 62 26.63 4.81 -3.49
N THR A 63 26.95 4.48 -2.24
CA THR A 63 28.34 4.29 -1.79
C THR A 63 28.70 2.82 -1.58
N GLY A 64 27.70 1.92 -1.63
CA GLY A 64 27.92 0.46 -1.46
C GLY A 64 28.09 0.02 0.00
N GLY A 65 28.47 -1.25 0.19
CA GLY A 65 28.72 -1.81 1.53
C GLY A 65 27.43 -1.99 2.36
N TYR A 66 26.34 -2.47 1.71
CA TYR A 66 25.06 -2.65 2.38
C TYR A 66 25.00 -3.92 3.21
N ASP A 67 24.48 -3.82 4.43
CA ASP A 67 24.15 -4.95 5.30
C ASP A 67 22.92 -5.68 4.80
N ALA A 68 21.96 -4.94 4.20
CA ALA A 68 20.76 -5.50 3.56
C ALA A 68 20.25 -4.61 2.41
N CYS A 69 19.49 -5.23 1.50
CA CYS A 69 18.83 -4.54 0.39
C CYS A 69 17.36 -4.94 0.33
N PHE A 70 16.44 -3.98 0.41
CA PHE A 70 15.01 -4.15 0.22
C PHE A 70 14.58 -3.48 -1.08
N LEU A 71 14.33 -4.28 -2.12
CA LEU A 71 14.14 -3.80 -3.49
C LEU A 71 12.72 -4.14 -3.97
N SER A 72 11.97 -3.13 -4.37
CA SER A 72 10.66 -3.28 -5.01
C SER A 72 10.79 -3.14 -6.52
N HIS A 73 9.99 -3.92 -7.27
CA HIS A 73 9.93 -3.93 -8.71
C HIS A 73 11.16 -4.54 -9.43
N LYS A 74 10.84 -5.26 -10.52
CA LYS A 74 11.80 -6.02 -11.32
C LYS A 74 13.00 -5.20 -11.81
N SER A 75 12.77 -3.95 -12.24
CA SER A 75 13.82 -3.10 -12.80
C SER A 75 14.86 -2.67 -11.77
N SER A 76 14.44 -2.25 -10.55
CA SER A 76 15.38 -1.89 -9.49
C SER A 76 16.20 -3.09 -9.03
N VAL A 77 15.53 -4.27 -8.92
CA VAL A 77 16.20 -5.53 -8.59
C VAL A 77 17.22 -5.88 -9.66
N SER A 78 16.81 -5.93 -10.92
CA SER A 78 17.70 -6.28 -12.05
C SER A 78 18.91 -5.36 -12.15
N ARG A 79 18.68 -4.04 -11.94
CA ARG A 79 19.76 -3.06 -11.91
C ARG A 79 20.76 -3.34 -10.79
N TYR A 80 20.27 -3.62 -9.57
CA TYR A 80 21.15 -3.89 -8.43
C TYR A 80 21.94 -5.19 -8.56
N VAL A 81 21.28 -6.28 -9.00
CA VAL A 81 21.89 -7.61 -9.03
C VAL A 81 22.72 -7.87 -10.29
N SER A 82 22.72 -6.95 -11.26
CA SER A 82 23.51 -7.06 -12.48
C SER A 82 25.01 -7.20 -12.15
N GLY A 83 25.66 -8.23 -12.72
CA GLY A 83 27.08 -8.51 -12.50
C GLY A 83 27.46 -9.06 -11.11
N LYS A 84 26.54 -9.10 -10.14
CA LYS A 84 26.81 -9.65 -8.80
C LYS A 84 26.62 -11.16 -8.77
N GLN A 85 27.56 -11.90 -8.18
CA GLN A 85 27.48 -13.38 -8.06
C GLN A 85 26.96 -13.81 -6.68
N ASN A 86 27.40 -13.13 -5.61
CA ASN A 86 27.03 -13.47 -4.25
C ASN A 86 26.06 -12.40 -3.70
N LEU A 87 24.83 -12.82 -3.40
CA LEU A 87 23.80 -11.97 -2.83
C LEU A 87 23.52 -12.38 -1.39
N LYS A 88 23.99 -11.59 -0.42
CA LYS A 88 23.65 -11.75 1.00
C LYS A 88 22.62 -10.68 1.37
N ASN A 89 21.54 -11.07 2.06
CA ASN A 89 20.50 -10.17 2.55
C ASN A 89 19.89 -9.27 1.45
N VAL A 90 19.69 -9.81 0.26
CA VAL A 90 19.02 -9.12 -0.85
C VAL A 90 17.60 -9.65 -0.99
N PHE A 91 16.64 -8.79 -0.67
CA PHE A 91 15.21 -9.10 -0.66
C PHE A 91 14.50 -8.37 -1.80
N GLN A 92 13.69 -9.11 -2.58
CA GLN A 92 12.69 -8.47 -3.44
C GLN A 92 11.35 -8.44 -2.74
N ILE A 93 10.77 -7.25 -2.58
CA ILE A 93 9.42 -7.03 -2.05
C ILE A 93 8.43 -7.04 -3.23
N ILE A 94 7.44 -7.93 -3.17
CA ILE A 94 6.43 -8.13 -4.21
C ILE A 94 5.10 -7.57 -3.71
N HIS A 95 4.53 -6.60 -4.45
CA HIS A 95 3.29 -5.90 -4.09
C HIS A 95 2.07 -6.38 -4.86
N GLY A 96 2.23 -7.16 -5.93
CA GLY A 96 1.15 -7.61 -6.79
C GLY A 96 1.47 -8.85 -7.59
N THR A 97 0.46 -9.43 -8.23
CA THR A 97 0.58 -10.67 -9.01
C THR A 97 0.49 -10.44 -10.52
N THR A 98 0.02 -9.28 -10.97
CA THR A 98 -0.34 -9.03 -12.39
C THR A 98 0.66 -8.14 -13.12
N PRO A 99 1.08 -6.97 -12.60
CA PRO A 99 2.00 -6.10 -13.34
C PRO A 99 3.37 -6.77 -13.57
N GLU A 100 3.97 -6.53 -14.75
CA GLU A 100 5.29 -7.09 -15.10
C GLU A 100 6.38 -6.69 -14.09
N GLN A 101 6.34 -5.46 -13.60
CA GLN A 101 7.30 -4.96 -12.62
C GLN A 101 7.20 -5.67 -11.25
N GLU A 102 6.08 -6.32 -10.96
CA GLU A 102 5.86 -7.10 -9.73
C GLU A 102 6.34 -8.55 -9.85
N GLN A 103 6.83 -8.98 -11.01
CA GLN A 103 7.30 -10.35 -11.18
C GLN A 103 8.65 -10.56 -10.51
N PRO A 104 8.89 -11.75 -9.92
CA PRO A 104 10.15 -12.04 -9.25
C PRO A 104 11.33 -12.12 -10.23
N VAL A 105 12.46 -11.57 -9.81
CA VAL A 105 13.74 -11.79 -10.48
C VAL A 105 14.39 -13.02 -9.86
N LYS A 106 14.51 -14.10 -10.63
CA LYS A 106 15.15 -15.34 -10.15
C LYS A 106 16.67 -15.22 -10.23
N LYS A 107 17.32 -15.22 -9.08
CA LYS A 107 18.78 -15.24 -8.97
C LYS A 107 19.20 -15.95 -7.67
N SER A 108 20.26 -16.73 -7.72
CA SER A 108 20.79 -17.43 -6.54
C SER A 108 21.15 -16.44 -5.43
N GLY A 109 20.79 -16.77 -4.19
CA GLY A 109 21.00 -15.93 -3.01
C GLY A 109 19.96 -14.83 -2.80
N MET A 110 18.99 -14.65 -3.71
CA MET A 110 17.88 -13.73 -3.49
C MET A 110 16.82 -14.33 -2.57
N ARG A 111 16.24 -13.47 -1.73
CA ARG A 111 15.09 -13.78 -0.87
C ARG A 111 13.90 -12.94 -1.29
N TYR A 112 12.69 -13.40 -0.96
CA TYR A 112 11.46 -12.73 -1.39
C TYR A 112 10.59 -12.40 -0.20
N ILE A 113 9.95 -11.22 -0.26
CA ILE A 113 8.98 -10.76 0.73
C ILE A 113 7.67 -10.52 0.01
N ALA A 114 6.61 -11.18 0.45
CA ALA A 114 5.26 -11.01 -0.04
C ALA A 114 4.48 -10.10 0.90
N VAL A 115 3.79 -9.08 0.37
CA VAL A 115 2.98 -8.18 1.20
C VAL A 115 1.57 -8.72 1.50
N SER A 116 1.21 -9.90 0.98
CA SER A 116 -0.03 -10.61 1.28
C SER A 116 0.13 -12.12 1.15
N ARG A 117 -0.78 -12.88 1.76
CA ARG A 117 -0.81 -14.35 1.61
C ARG A 117 -1.09 -14.78 0.18
N GLU A 118 -1.91 -14.02 -0.56
CA GLU A 118 -2.13 -14.24 -1.98
C GLU A 118 -0.82 -14.24 -2.77
N ILE A 119 0.05 -13.27 -2.50
CA ILE A 119 1.36 -13.16 -3.16
C ILE A 119 2.28 -14.31 -2.75
N GLN A 120 2.30 -14.72 -1.48
CA GLN A 120 3.06 -15.91 -1.07
C GLN A 120 2.62 -17.15 -1.87
N ASN A 121 1.32 -17.39 -1.93
CA ASN A 121 0.76 -18.52 -2.69
C ASN A 121 1.07 -18.42 -4.18
N TYR A 122 1.03 -17.22 -4.75
CA TYR A 122 1.40 -16.96 -6.14
C TYR A 122 2.88 -17.28 -6.42
N LEU A 123 3.79 -16.80 -5.56
CA LEU A 123 5.22 -17.08 -5.70
C LEU A 123 5.50 -18.57 -5.60
N ARG A 124 4.89 -19.26 -4.64
CA ARG A 124 5.05 -20.70 -4.44
C ARG A 124 4.50 -21.51 -5.62
N SER A 125 3.24 -21.23 -6.02
CA SER A 125 2.55 -22.03 -7.04
C SER A 125 3.08 -21.81 -8.46
N ARG A 126 3.47 -20.57 -8.80
CA ARG A 126 3.85 -20.20 -10.17
C ARG A 126 5.36 -20.25 -10.41
N TYR A 127 6.15 -19.99 -9.39
CA TYR A 127 7.61 -19.84 -9.54
C TYR A 127 8.42 -20.83 -8.71
N ASP A 128 7.78 -21.61 -7.85
CA ASP A 128 8.41 -22.48 -6.84
C ASP A 128 9.40 -21.69 -5.95
N LEU A 129 8.96 -20.52 -5.49
CA LEU A 129 9.74 -19.62 -4.63
C LEU A 129 9.08 -19.51 -3.25
N ASP A 130 9.88 -19.76 -2.22
CA ASP A 130 9.51 -19.42 -0.85
C ASP A 130 9.65 -17.93 -0.61
N SER A 131 8.80 -17.39 0.24
CA SER A 131 8.84 -15.97 0.61
C SER A 131 8.43 -15.76 2.06
N GLU A 132 9.04 -14.74 2.67
CA GLU A 132 8.62 -14.21 3.95
C GLU A 132 7.34 -13.39 3.77
N TYR A 133 6.55 -13.32 4.83
CA TYR A 133 5.33 -12.50 4.84
C TYR A 133 5.52 -11.29 5.74
N VAL A 134 5.57 -10.11 5.14
CA VAL A 134 5.51 -8.83 5.85
C VAL A 134 4.47 -7.95 5.15
N THR A 135 3.39 -7.66 5.85
CA THR A 135 2.26 -6.92 5.28
C THR A 135 2.62 -5.50 4.84
N ASN A 136 1.78 -4.91 3.98
CA ASN A 136 1.78 -3.45 3.82
C ASN A 136 1.55 -2.79 5.18
N PHE A 137 2.42 -1.87 5.56
CA PHE A 137 2.35 -1.17 6.83
C PHE A 137 2.16 0.33 6.65
N ILE A 138 1.61 0.98 7.67
CA ILE A 138 1.20 2.37 7.65
C ILE A 138 1.91 3.13 8.76
N ASP A 139 2.30 4.35 8.45
CA ASP A 139 2.77 5.34 9.43
C ASP A 139 1.59 5.85 10.26
N LEU A 140 1.39 5.27 11.43
CA LEU A 140 0.26 5.61 12.31
C LEU A 140 0.40 6.98 12.99
N GLU A 141 1.60 7.57 12.97
CA GLU A 141 1.83 8.95 13.44
C GLU A 141 1.33 9.97 12.41
N ARG A 142 1.42 9.62 11.12
CA ARG A 142 0.90 10.42 10.02
C ARG A 142 -0.60 10.21 9.82
N PHE A 143 -1.06 8.97 9.80
CA PHE A 143 -2.47 8.60 9.66
C PHE A 143 -3.10 8.48 11.05
N THR A 144 -3.33 9.64 11.67
CA THR A 144 -3.89 9.71 13.02
C THR A 144 -5.40 9.45 13.03
N TYR A 145 -5.87 8.86 14.12
CA TYR A 145 -7.30 8.62 14.34
C TYR A 145 -8.09 9.92 14.40
N LYS A 146 -9.24 9.94 13.72
CA LYS A 146 -10.25 10.97 13.82
C LYS A 146 -11.64 10.33 13.78
N PRO A 147 -12.52 10.55 14.77
CA PRO A 147 -13.84 9.94 14.82
C PRO A 147 -14.66 10.31 13.58
N SER A 148 -15.53 9.40 13.17
CA SER A 148 -16.53 9.61 12.13
C SER A 148 -17.78 10.24 12.71
N ASN A 149 -18.63 10.87 11.87
CA ASN A 149 -19.91 11.40 12.29
C ASN A 149 -20.86 10.26 12.74
N PRO A 150 -21.84 10.54 13.63
CA PRO A 150 -22.85 9.54 14.01
C PRO A 150 -23.64 8.99 12.82
N GLU A 151 -23.85 9.82 11.80
CA GLU A 151 -24.49 9.46 10.54
C GLU A 151 -23.52 9.60 9.38
N LEU A 152 -23.70 8.81 8.31
CA LEU A 152 -22.91 8.94 7.09
C LEU A 152 -23.20 10.30 6.42
N LYS A 153 -22.22 11.20 6.43
CA LYS A 153 -22.32 12.52 5.79
C LYS A 153 -21.43 12.68 4.58
N LYS A 154 -20.28 11.97 4.55
CA LYS A 154 -19.31 12.12 3.47
C LYS A 154 -18.67 10.80 3.08
N ILE A 155 -18.72 10.49 1.79
CA ILE A 155 -18.00 9.39 1.15
C ILE A 155 -16.78 9.95 0.41
N PHE A 156 -15.62 9.29 0.57
CA PHE A 156 -14.41 9.65 -0.16
C PHE A 156 -13.86 8.45 -0.95
N SER A 157 -13.50 8.66 -2.22
CA SER A 157 -12.96 7.62 -3.07
C SER A 157 -11.48 7.83 -3.36
N LEU A 158 -10.69 6.76 -3.21
CA LEU A 158 -9.30 6.70 -3.65
C LEU A 158 -9.14 5.99 -5.00
N SER A 159 -10.23 5.64 -5.66
CA SER A 159 -10.22 5.05 -7.00
C SER A 159 -9.77 6.06 -8.05
N GLN A 160 -8.97 5.58 -9.03
CA GLN A 160 -8.56 6.36 -10.19
C GLN A 160 -9.49 6.16 -11.40
N ASP A 161 -10.51 5.33 -11.28
CA ASP A 161 -11.53 5.11 -12.32
C ASP A 161 -12.56 6.25 -12.29
N LYS A 162 -12.49 7.14 -13.29
CA LYS A 162 -13.38 8.31 -13.41
C LYS A 162 -14.86 7.93 -13.55
N SER A 163 -15.17 6.87 -14.31
CA SER A 163 -16.53 6.37 -14.49
C SER A 163 -17.10 5.86 -13.16
N PHE A 164 -16.29 5.16 -12.38
CA PHE A 164 -16.69 4.68 -11.07
C PHE A 164 -16.90 5.84 -10.07
N ASN A 165 -16.01 6.83 -10.08
CA ASN A 165 -16.20 8.04 -9.27
C ASN A 165 -17.46 8.81 -9.64
N GLY A 166 -17.82 8.86 -10.93
CA GLY A 166 -19.11 9.39 -11.39
C GLY A 166 -20.30 8.60 -10.81
N THR A 167 -20.23 7.27 -10.84
CA THR A 167 -21.23 6.38 -10.23
C THR A 167 -21.38 6.62 -8.72
N LEU A 168 -20.25 6.73 -8.01
CA LEU A 168 -20.26 7.02 -6.56
C LEU A 168 -20.86 8.39 -6.25
N SER A 169 -20.56 9.40 -7.08
CA SER A 169 -21.13 10.75 -6.93
C SER A 169 -22.67 10.75 -7.10
N GLU A 170 -23.19 10.01 -8.10
CA GLU A 170 -24.63 9.87 -8.30
C GLU A 170 -25.32 9.13 -7.14
N ILE A 171 -24.69 8.07 -6.61
CA ILE A 171 -25.20 7.35 -5.43
C ILE A 171 -25.22 8.29 -4.22
N ALA A 172 -24.12 8.98 -3.94
CA ALA A 172 -24.01 9.90 -2.81
C ALA A 172 -25.08 10.98 -2.87
N LYS A 173 -25.30 11.59 -4.04
CA LYS A 173 -26.40 12.56 -4.29
C LYS A 173 -27.77 11.95 -3.99
N LYS A 174 -28.02 10.69 -4.41
CA LYS A 174 -29.30 10.00 -4.20
C LYS A 174 -29.59 9.75 -2.73
N ILE A 175 -28.57 9.43 -1.94
CA ILE A 175 -28.71 9.15 -0.48
C ILE A 175 -28.48 10.40 0.38
N GLY A 176 -28.24 11.58 -0.21
CA GLY A 176 -28.13 12.84 0.50
C GLY A 176 -26.81 13.06 1.25
N VAL A 177 -25.69 12.46 0.77
CA VAL A 177 -24.37 12.61 1.39
C VAL A 177 -23.38 13.32 0.46
N GLU A 178 -22.36 13.95 1.03
CA GLU A 178 -21.27 14.55 0.26
C GLU A 178 -20.39 13.46 -0.39
N PHE A 179 -19.84 13.77 -1.56
CA PHE A 179 -18.87 12.93 -2.24
C PHE A 179 -17.60 13.70 -2.58
N GLY A 180 -16.45 13.05 -2.34
CA GLY A 180 -15.15 13.54 -2.77
C GLY A 180 -14.27 12.41 -3.32
N TYR A 181 -13.30 12.76 -4.15
CA TYR A 181 -12.29 11.82 -4.61
C TYR A 181 -10.96 12.52 -4.88
N ASN A 182 -9.89 11.74 -5.01
CA ASN A 182 -8.58 12.25 -5.40
C ASN A 182 -8.15 11.63 -6.72
N ASP A 183 -8.01 12.45 -7.76
CA ASP A 183 -7.35 12.05 -9.02
C ASP A 183 -5.86 12.38 -8.92
N LYS A 184 -5.05 11.37 -8.63
CA LYS A 184 -3.59 11.51 -8.48
C LYS A 184 -2.89 11.94 -9.76
N ASN A 185 -3.52 11.75 -10.93
CA ASN A 185 -2.95 12.12 -12.22
C ASN A 185 -3.14 13.61 -12.53
N ILE A 186 -4.16 14.25 -11.91
CA ILE A 186 -4.46 15.68 -12.08
C ILE A 186 -3.90 16.47 -10.90
N ASN A 187 -4.15 16.00 -9.69
CA ASN A 187 -3.73 16.66 -8.45
C ASN A 187 -3.16 15.63 -7.47
N PRO A 188 -1.88 15.25 -7.63
CA PRO A 188 -1.23 14.34 -6.71
C PRO A 188 -1.10 14.98 -5.33
N VAL A 189 -1.73 14.38 -4.33
CA VAL A 189 -1.73 14.86 -2.94
C VAL A 189 -0.92 13.89 -2.10
N PHE A 190 0.20 14.36 -1.54
CA PHE A 190 0.96 13.56 -0.58
C PHE A 190 0.17 13.43 0.73
N ASP A 191 -0.36 14.54 1.28
CA ASP A 191 -1.08 14.59 2.54
C ASP A 191 -2.55 14.13 2.40
N ILE A 192 -2.73 12.93 1.85
CA ILE A 192 -4.05 12.32 1.61
C ILE A 192 -4.81 12.04 2.91
N GLN A 193 -4.09 11.89 4.04
CA GLN A 193 -4.69 11.68 5.36
C GLN A 193 -5.70 12.78 5.73
N ASP A 194 -5.45 14.04 5.34
CA ASP A 194 -6.35 15.14 5.65
C ASP A 194 -7.71 14.99 4.97
N LYS A 195 -7.71 14.49 3.73
CA LYS A 195 -8.93 14.20 2.98
C LYS A 195 -9.63 12.95 3.51
N ILE A 196 -8.89 11.91 3.88
CA ILE A 196 -9.41 10.71 4.50
C ILE A 196 -10.07 11.05 5.84
N GLN A 197 -9.43 11.86 6.68
CA GLN A 197 -9.95 12.26 7.99
C GLN A 197 -11.24 13.08 7.93
N GLN A 198 -11.51 13.77 6.82
CA GLN A 198 -12.73 14.53 6.59
C GLN A 198 -13.90 13.66 6.12
N ALA A 199 -13.66 12.42 5.74
CA ALA A 199 -14.69 11.47 5.34
C ALA A 199 -15.22 10.66 6.52
N ASP A 200 -16.39 10.05 6.35
CA ASP A 200 -16.96 9.06 7.25
C ASP A 200 -16.74 7.64 6.71
N LEU A 201 -16.81 7.50 5.40
CA LEU A 201 -16.62 6.24 4.69
C LEU A 201 -15.69 6.44 3.49
N VAL A 202 -14.73 5.52 3.34
CA VAL A 202 -13.75 5.52 2.25
C VAL A 202 -13.96 4.31 1.35
N VAL A 203 -14.04 4.55 0.03
CA VAL A 203 -14.06 3.48 -0.98
C VAL A 203 -12.66 3.34 -1.56
N SER A 204 -12.05 2.17 -1.38
CA SER A 204 -10.65 1.97 -1.78
C SER A 204 -10.29 0.51 -1.98
N LEU A 205 -9.01 0.26 -2.27
CA LEU A 205 -8.37 -1.05 -2.30
C LEU A 205 -6.96 -1.00 -1.71
N GLY A 206 -6.45 -2.15 -1.25
CA GLY A 206 -5.08 -2.32 -0.81
C GLY A 206 -4.67 -1.29 0.25
N ARG A 207 -3.55 -0.62 0.02
CA ARG A 207 -2.99 0.38 0.95
C ARG A 207 -3.97 1.49 1.32
N GLY A 208 -4.79 1.97 0.39
CA GLY A 208 -5.78 3.00 0.69
C GLY A 208 -6.85 2.56 1.70
N CYS A 209 -7.19 1.26 1.76
CA CYS A 209 -8.02 0.71 2.83
C CYS A 209 -7.31 0.81 4.18
N TYR A 210 -6.02 0.48 4.22
CA TYR A 210 -5.22 0.51 5.45
C TYR A 210 -5.03 1.94 5.98
N GLU A 211 -4.82 2.90 5.09
CA GLU A 211 -4.74 4.32 5.42
C GLU A 211 -6.07 4.83 6.00
N ALA A 212 -7.20 4.42 5.43
CA ALA A 212 -8.53 4.75 5.96
C ALA A 212 -8.79 4.11 7.34
N MET A 213 -8.42 2.84 7.53
CA MET A 213 -8.48 2.15 8.83
C MET A 213 -7.62 2.87 9.88
N ALA A 214 -6.41 3.26 9.51
CA ALA A 214 -5.52 4.01 10.39
C ALA A 214 -6.11 5.36 10.83
N CYS A 215 -6.83 6.04 9.94
CA CYS A 215 -7.59 7.26 10.27
C CYS A 215 -8.90 7.00 11.04
N GLY A 216 -9.27 5.74 11.30
CA GLY A 216 -10.51 5.38 11.99
C GLY A 216 -11.76 5.58 11.15
N LYS A 217 -11.67 5.32 9.84
CA LYS A 217 -12.80 5.49 8.91
C LYS A 217 -13.42 4.16 8.53
N ASN A 218 -14.72 4.20 8.23
CA ASN A 218 -15.40 3.07 7.62
C ASN A 218 -14.85 2.83 6.21
N VAL A 219 -14.79 1.58 5.77
CA VAL A 219 -14.17 1.21 4.49
C VAL A 219 -15.08 0.28 3.69
N VAL A 220 -15.24 0.57 2.42
CA VAL A 220 -15.77 -0.35 1.42
C VAL A 220 -14.66 -0.73 0.45
N VAL A 221 -14.33 -2.02 0.40
CA VAL A 221 -13.27 -2.56 -0.44
C VAL A 221 -13.79 -2.79 -1.84
N SER A 222 -13.24 -2.04 -2.83
CA SER A 222 -13.64 -2.17 -4.24
C SER A 222 -12.43 -1.94 -5.17
N ASP A 223 -12.17 -2.91 -6.05
CA ASP A 223 -11.11 -2.85 -7.04
C ASP A 223 -11.68 -2.50 -8.42
N ARG A 224 -11.27 -1.35 -8.96
CA ARG A 224 -11.71 -0.83 -10.25
C ARG A 224 -10.57 -0.73 -11.26
N ARG A 225 -9.44 -1.39 -11.00
CA ARG A 225 -8.35 -1.45 -11.98
C ARG A 225 -8.81 -2.19 -13.24
N GLY A 226 -8.47 -1.64 -14.41
CA GLY A 226 -9.00 -2.11 -15.70
C GLY A 226 -8.78 -3.59 -15.98
N TYR A 227 -7.69 -4.19 -15.48
CA TYR A 227 -7.37 -5.61 -15.63
C TYR A 227 -8.10 -6.55 -14.65
N ILE A 228 -8.89 -6.01 -13.70
CA ILE A 228 -9.65 -6.78 -12.70
C ILE A 228 -11.14 -6.87 -13.02
N GLY A 229 -11.69 -5.92 -13.78
CA GLY A 229 -13.10 -5.98 -14.21
C GLY A 229 -14.13 -5.50 -13.19
N GLY A 230 -13.72 -4.80 -12.15
CA GLY A 230 -14.62 -4.17 -11.18
C GLY A 230 -15.27 -5.15 -10.20
N ILE A 231 -14.50 -5.59 -9.21
CA ILE A 231 -14.91 -6.51 -8.14
C ILE A 231 -14.78 -5.85 -6.77
N SER A 232 -15.51 -6.38 -5.79
CA SER A 232 -15.57 -5.85 -4.45
C SER A 232 -15.65 -6.97 -3.41
N ASP A 233 -15.07 -6.73 -2.24
CA ASP A 233 -15.31 -7.53 -1.04
C ASP A 233 -16.40 -6.91 -0.15
N GLY A 234 -16.74 -5.63 -0.37
CA GLY A 234 -17.77 -4.89 0.35
C GLY A 234 -17.26 -4.24 1.62
N TYR A 235 -18.17 -4.03 2.56
CA TYR A 235 -17.91 -3.33 3.82
C TYR A 235 -16.93 -4.11 4.70
N LEU A 236 -15.90 -3.41 5.16
CA LEU A 236 -14.83 -3.95 5.99
C LEU A 236 -15.19 -3.80 7.46
N THR A 237 -15.06 -4.90 8.21
CA THR A 237 -15.22 -4.94 9.66
C THR A 237 -13.97 -5.52 10.32
N ASP A 238 -13.83 -5.38 11.63
CA ASP A 238 -12.78 -6.04 12.41
C ASP A 238 -12.85 -7.57 12.31
N GLU A 239 -14.06 -8.14 12.18
CA GLU A 239 -14.30 -9.59 12.06
C GLU A 239 -13.83 -10.14 10.70
N ASN A 240 -14.12 -9.43 9.59
CA ASN A 240 -13.78 -9.89 8.25
C ASN A 240 -12.41 -9.41 7.74
N TYR A 241 -11.74 -8.52 8.47
CA TYR A 241 -10.45 -7.95 8.08
C TYR A 241 -9.40 -9.01 7.70
N LEU A 242 -9.19 -10.01 8.54
CA LEU A 242 -8.16 -11.03 8.27
C LEU A 242 -8.40 -11.77 6.96
N SER A 243 -9.66 -12.04 6.61
CA SER A 243 -10.03 -12.66 5.34
C SER A 243 -9.72 -11.75 4.14
N TYR A 244 -10.11 -10.47 4.20
CA TYR A 244 -9.85 -9.51 3.11
C TYR A 244 -8.36 -9.18 2.98
N HIS A 245 -7.68 -9.11 4.11
CA HIS A 245 -6.24 -8.85 4.19
C HIS A 245 -5.38 -9.94 3.53
N GLN A 246 -5.81 -11.19 3.54
CA GLN A 246 -5.12 -12.29 2.82
C GLN A 246 -4.92 -11.96 1.33
N ASN A 247 -5.87 -11.25 0.72
CA ASN A 247 -5.82 -10.78 -0.66
C ASN A 247 -5.54 -9.27 -0.76
N ASN A 248 -4.84 -8.70 0.24
CA ASN A 248 -4.45 -7.29 0.30
C ASN A 248 -5.65 -6.32 0.16
N CYS A 249 -6.82 -6.62 0.73
CA CYS A 249 -8.05 -5.83 0.62
C CYS A 249 -8.32 -5.36 -0.82
N SER A 250 -8.38 -6.28 -1.77
CA SER A 250 -8.40 -5.96 -3.20
C SER A 250 -9.62 -6.47 -3.95
N GLY A 251 -10.72 -6.75 -3.24
CA GLY A 251 -11.94 -7.25 -3.85
C GLY A 251 -11.88 -8.73 -4.29
N ARG A 252 -10.71 -9.38 -4.14
CA ARG A 252 -10.47 -10.74 -4.62
C ARG A 252 -10.84 -11.84 -3.64
N THR A 253 -11.33 -11.50 -2.46
CA THR A 253 -11.83 -12.49 -1.48
C THR A 253 -13.23 -12.94 -1.83
N LYS A 254 -14.17 -12.02 -1.95
CA LYS A 254 -15.58 -12.32 -2.33
C LYS A 254 -15.81 -12.24 -3.83
N LYS A 255 -15.07 -11.41 -4.54
CA LYS A 255 -15.14 -11.21 -5.99
C LYS A 255 -16.55 -10.80 -6.48
N ILE A 256 -17.28 -10.05 -5.67
CA ILE A 256 -18.63 -9.61 -6.00
C ILE A 256 -18.52 -8.52 -7.07
N ARG A 257 -19.31 -8.64 -8.14
CA ARG A 257 -19.39 -7.58 -9.16
C ARG A 257 -19.92 -6.30 -8.53
N THR A 258 -19.16 -5.20 -8.70
CA THR A 258 -19.52 -3.91 -8.13
C THR A 258 -20.64 -3.26 -8.94
N THR A 259 -21.89 -3.36 -8.45
CA THR A 259 -23.08 -2.70 -9.00
C THR A 259 -23.50 -1.51 -8.13
N ARG A 260 -24.40 -0.65 -8.66
CA ARG A 260 -24.97 0.47 -7.87
C ARG A 260 -25.73 -0.03 -6.64
N ASP A 261 -26.56 -1.03 -6.80
CA ASP A 261 -27.38 -1.58 -5.70
C ASP A 261 -26.48 -2.21 -4.63
N PHE A 262 -25.44 -2.94 -5.06
CA PHE A 262 -24.44 -3.47 -4.13
C PHE A 262 -23.79 -2.35 -3.30
N LEU A 263 -23.35 -1.27 -3.94
CA LEU A 263 -22.71 -0.15 -3.23
C LEU A 263 -23.66 0.52 -2.23
N ILE A 264 -24.92 0.72 -2.61
CA ILE A 264 -25.94 1.29 -1.71
C ILE A 264 -26.15 0.36 -0.49
N GLN A 265 -26.23 -0.95 -0.70
CA GLN A 265 -26.35 -1.92 0.39
C GLN A 265 -25.13 -1.87 1.31
N GLU A 266 -23.90 -1.71 0.76
CA GLU A 266 -22.69 -1.63 1.55
C GLU A 266 -22.60 -0.31 2.34
N PHE A 267 -23.07 0.82 1.77
CA PHE A 267 -23.11 2.11 2.47
C PHE A 267 -24.13 2.15 3.59
N ASN A 268 -25.25 1.42 3.46
CA ASN A 268 -26.25 1.27 4.51
C ASN A 268 -25.76 0.50 5.75
N LYS A 269 -24.60 -0.17 5.64
CA LYS A 269 -23.94 -0.83 6.79
C LYS A 269 -23.08 0.13 7.62
N TYR A 270 -23.08 1.41 7.30
CA TYR A 270 -22.30 2.41 8.02
C TYR A 270 -22.56 2.33 9.52
N ASP A 271 -21.48 2.19 10.28
CA ASP A 271 -21.48 2.16 11.75
C ASP A 271 -20.35 3.09 12.25
N PRO A 272 -20.67 4.20 12.94
CA PRO A 272 -19.66 5.13 13.43
C PRO A 272 -18.68 4.49 14.42
N SER A 273 -19.10 3.41 15.11
CA SER A 273 -18.22 2.68 16.04
C SER A 273 -17.19 1.81 15.33
N MET A 274 -17.42 1.44 14.06
CA MET A 274 -16.49 0.60 13.29
C MET A 274 -15.14 1.26 13.09
N GLY A 275 -15.08 2.58 13.00
CA GLY A 275 -13.82 3.33 12.85
C GLY A 275 -12.83 3.07 13.99
N VAL A 276 -13.29 3.02 15.23
CA VAL A 276 -12.45 2.67 16.41
C VAL A 276 -11.92 1.25 16.30
N LYS A 277 -12.76 0.30 15.93
CA LYS A 277 -12.38 -1.12 15.78
C LYS A 277 -11.35 -1.30 14.67
N LEU A 278 -11.56 -0.65 13.52
CA LEU A 278 -10.62 -0.71 12.40
C LEU A 278 -9.29 -0.02 12.73
N ARG A 279 -9.29 1.08 13.51
CA ARG A 279 -8.06 1.68 14.03
C ARG A 279 -7.28 0.71 14.91
N ALA A 280 -7.94 0.03 15.84
CA ALA A 280 -7.29 -0.97 16.69
C ALA A 280 -6.69 -2.13 15.87
N VAL A 281 -7.38 -2.57 14.80
CA VAL A 281 -6.85 -3.54 13.83
C VAL A 281 -5.59 -3.01 13.14
N ALA A 282 -5.62 -1.74 12.69
CA ALA A 282 -4.45 -1.12 12.05
C ALA A 282 -3.25 -1.04 13.00
N GLU A 283 -3.44 -0.65 14.26
CA GLU A 283 -2.40 -0.61 15.29
C GLU A 283 -1.81 -2.00 15.59
N LYS A 284 -2.64 -3.03 15.53
CA LYS A 284 -2.21 -4.41 15.79
C LYS A 284 -1.37 -4.98 14.64
N TYR A 285 -1.78 -4.76 13.39
CA TYR A 285 -1.23 -5.49 12.24
C TYR A 285 -0.44 -4.62 11.26
N LEU A 286 -0.76 -3.32 11.15
CA LEU A 286 -0.27 -2.45 10.07
C LEU A 286 0.75 -1.40 10.55
N ASP A 287 1.10 -1.41 11.82
CA ASP A 287 2.03 -0.47 12.41
C ASP A 287 3.41 -0.55 11.73
N MET A 288 3.92 0.60 11.28
CA MET A 288 5.20 0.73 10.59
C MET A 288 6.36 0.22 11.45
N ASP A 289 6.41 0.62 12.71
CA ASP A 289 7.54 0.28 13.60
C ASP A 289 7.64 -1.23 13.81
N LYS A 290 6.51 -1.89 14.07
CA LYS A 290 6.43 -3.35 14.24
C LYS A 290 6.80 -4.12 12.97
N ASN A 291 6.37 -3.63 11.81
CA ASN A 291 6.66 -4.32 10.54
C ASN A 291 8.08 -4.05 10.05
N CYS A 292 8.65 -2.87 10.32
CA CYS A 292 10.08 -2.64 10.11
C CYS A 292 10.95 -3.55 11.00
N ASP A 293 10.57 -3.81 12.26
CA ASP A 293 11.28 -4.79 13.11
C ASP A 293 11.25 -6.19 12.49
N LYS A 294 10.13 -6.61 11.92
CA LYS A 294 10.05 -7.88 11.19
C LYS A 294 10.99 -7.92 9.98
N LEU A 295 11.06 -6.84 9.20
CA LEU A 295 11.99 -6.77 8.06
C LEU A 295 13.45 -6.86 8.52
N ILE A 296 13.80 -6.15 9.59
CA ILE A 296 15.14 -6.16 10.17
C ILE A 296 15.50 -7.54 10.71
N SER A 297 14.56 -8.24 11.33
CA SER A 297 14.79 -9.60 11.86
C SER A 297 15.05 -10.65 10.79
N LEU A 298 14.76 -10.36 9.52
CA LEU A 298 15.09 -11.24 8.39
C LEU A 298 16.56 -11.12 7.96
N ILE A 299 17.30 -10.13 8.44
CA ILE A 299 18.69 -9.88 8.07
C ILE A 299 19.58 -10.85 8.86
N ASP A 300 20.30 -11.72 8.13
CA ASP A 300 21.28 -12.61 8.71
C ASP A 300 22.53 -11.82 9.09
N ASN A 301 22.98 -11.97 10.33
CA ASN A 301 24.20 -11.36 10.86
C ASN A 301 25.47 -11.99 10.27
#